data_dd5e1e71e1076ac0f8fe2a4b2176fb4d
#
_entry.id   dd5e1e71e1076ac0f8fe2a4b2176fb4d
#
_cell.length_a   1.000
_cell.length_b   1.000
_cell.length_c   1.000
_cell.angle_alpha   90.00
_cell.angle_beta   90.00
_cell.angle_gamma   90.00
#
_symmetry.space_group_name_H-M   'P 1'
#
loop_
_entity.id
_entity.type
_entity.pdbx_description
1 polymer ?
#
loop_
_entity_poly.entity_id
_entity_poly.type
_entity_poly.pdbx_seq_one_letter_code
_entity_poly.pdbx_strand_id
1 'polypeptide(L)'
;LLGTDKVTYTLGREAGEKEGTYAITPSGEEIQGNYTVTYNPGTLTITAQSIVPEDPSYRGVTVDDPRDHEYDAQEHKWTPTVTDKDGNTLTEGTDYKVSYDTDNFVDVKTITVTITGEGSYSGSVTRTYRITPASATVTANNKNKMFGEADPELTADVSGLYGTDKVEYTLSREPGENVGDYVITASGEADQGNYTVTYNPGTLTITRKGTLTVTGTSYEGTYDGNEHGSAASANVTEGTVISYKVGDGDWTAEAPTIKDVGSKEVTVKAENPNYVTAEATYTLTVNPKDVTVTADDKSKVYGDADPKLTATDSGLLGTDK
;
A
#
# COMPACT_ATOMS: atom_id res chain seq x y z
N LEU A 1 -38.11 10.23 86.05
CA LEU A 1 -38.86 9.07 86.55
C LEU A 1 -38.11 8.54 87.76
N LEU A 2 -38.85 8.08 88.75
CA LEU A 2 -38.29 7.44 89.99
C LEU A 2 -38.50 5.94 89.92
N GLY A 3 -37.46 5.16 90.24
CA GLY A 3 -37.54 3.72 90.32
C GLY A 3 -37.97 3.03 88.97
N THR A 4 -39.10 2.28 89.04
CA THR A 4 -39.67 1.58 87.91
C THR A 4 -40.81 2.32 87.19
N ASP A 5 -41.01 3.63 87.54
CA ASP A 5 -42.11 4.43 86.95
C ASP A 5 -41.91 4.56 85.42
N LYS A 6 -43.03 4.57 84.71
CA LYS A 6 -43.07 4.72 83.27
C LYS A 6 -44.11 5.78 82.90
N VAL A 7 -43.81 6.52 81.80
CA VAL A 7 -44.79 7.36 81.12
C VAL A 7 -45.18 6.71 79.82
N THR A 8 -46.42 6.95 79.40
CA THR A 8 -46.96 6.41 78.14
C THR A 8 -46.97 7.54 77.14
N TYR A 9 -46.45 7.27 75.94
CA TYR A 9 -46.46 8.23 74.83
C TYR A 9 -46.57 7.49 73.51
N THR A 10 -46.94 8.17 72.45
CA THR A 10 -46.88 7.71 71.05
C THR A 10 -45.92 8.62 70.31
N LEU A 11 -45.28 8.06 69.28
CA LEU A 11 -44.44 8.76 68.35
C LEU A 11 -45.09 8.77 66.95
N GLY A 12 -45.26 9.93 66.38
CA GLY A 12 -45.62 10.12 64.99
C GLY A 12 -44.46 10.79 64.29
N ARG A 13 -44.40 10.67 62.96
CA ARG A 13 -43.53 11.45 62.14
C ARG A 13 -44.29 12.19 61.02
N GLU A 14 -43.77 13.32 60.60
CA GLU A 14 -44.21 13.97 59.39
C GLU A 14 -44.07 13.02 58.18
N ALA A 15 -45.06 13.02 57.28
CA ALA A 15 -45.06 12.19 56.12
C ALA A 15 -44.10 12.73 55.06
N GLY A 16 -43.32 11.82 54.43
CA GLY A 16 -42.37 12.14 53.35
C GLY A 16 -41.26 11.12 53.31
N GLU A 17 -40.76 10.82 52.08
CA GLU A 17 -39.68 9.87 51.81
C GLU A 17 -38.56 10.49 50.94
N LYS A 18 -38.69 11.76 50.53
CA LYS A 18 -37.67 12.48 49.79
C LYS A 18 -36.56 12.98 50.74
N GLU A 19 -35.42 13.34 50.20
CA GLU A 19 -34.37 14.03 50.93
C GLU A 19 -34.97 15.23 51.65
N GLY A 20 -34.60 15.38 52.94
CA GLY A 20 -35.13 16.44 53.77
C GLY A 20 -35.13 16.11 55.28
N THR A 21 -35.68 17.03 56.03
CA THR A 21 -35.82 16.90 57.49
C THR A 21 -37.28 16.86 57.85
N TYR A 22 -37.69 15.84 58.58
CA TYR A 22 -39.05 15.57 58.99
C TYR A 22 -39.18 15.58 60.51
N ALA A 23 -40.21 16.25 61.06
CA ALA A 23 -40.43 16.27 62.47
C ALA A 23 -40.86 14.88 62.99
N ILE A 24 -40.28 14.47 64.12
CA ILE A 24 -40.76 13.37 64.97
C ILE A 24 -41.47 14.01 66.16
N THR A 25 -42.78 13.77 66.27
CA THR A 25 -43.62 14.37 67.29
C THR A 25 -44.05 13.36 68.33
N PRO A 26 -43.56 13.42 69.54
CA PRO A 26 -44.13 12.65 70.68
C PRO A 26 -45.44 13.31 71.13
N SER A 27 -46.40 12.44 71.51
CA SER A 27 -47.70 12.92 72.11
C SER A 27 -48.19 11.94 73.19
N GLY A 28 -48.97 12.48 74.11
CA GLY A 28 -49.54 11.69 75.18
C GLY A 28 -50.26 12.65 76.19
N GLU A 29 -50.72 12.11 77.32
CA GLU A 29 -51.31 12.93 78.39
C GLU A 29 -50.21 13.75 79.08
N GLU A 30 -50.52 15.03 79.36
CA GLU A 30 -49.63 15.99 80.04
C GLU A 30 -49.37 15.59 81.49
N ILE A 31 -50.41 15.06 82.14
CA ILE A 31 -50.30 14.59 83.54
C ILE A 31 -50.41 13.08 83.59
N GLN A 32 -49.38 12.42 84.06
CA GLN A 32 -49.33 10.94 84.11
C GLN A 32 -48.88 10.54 85.53
N GLY A 33 -49.89 10.20 86.39
CA GLY A 33 -49.64 9.87 87.77
C GLY A 33 -49.07 11.01 88.55
N ASN A 34 -47.83 10.92 89.02
CA ASN A 34 -47.13 11.94 89.76
C ASN A 34 -46.27 12.89 88.96
N TYR A 35 -46.35 12.77 87.57
CA TYR A 35 -45.48 13.53 86.67
C TYR A 35 -46.24 14.44 85.74
N THR A 36 -45.69 15.63 85.50
CA THR A 36 -46.01 16.46 84.34
C THR A 36 -45.04 16.12 83.22
N VAL A 37 -45.51 15.69 82.06
CA VAL A 37 -44.70 15.23 80.90
C VAL A 37 -44.66 16.35 79.85
N THR A 38 -43.45 16.75 79.50
CA THR A 38 -43.19 17.63 78.38
C THR A 38 -42.72 16.81 77.19
N TYR A 39 -43.32 17.10 76.06
CA TYR A 39 -43.03 16.43 74.79
C TYR A 39 -42.20 17.33 73.85
N ASN A 40 -40.92 16.99 73.64
CA ASN A 40 -40.04 17.72 72.77
C ASN A 40 -39.92 17.01 71.41
N PRO A 41 -40.12 17.69 70.33
CA PRO A 41 -39.98 17.06 68.98
C PRO A 41 -38.53 16.67 68.68
N GLY A 42 -38.34 15.63 67.94
CA GLY A 42 -37.08 15.19 67.29
C GLY A 42 -37.12 15.40 65.80
N THR A 43 -36.07 14.97 65.11
CA THR A 43 -35.93 15.13 63.70
C THR A 43 -35.47 13.79 63.05
N LEU A 44 -36.11 13.40 61.98
CA LEU A 44 -35.65 12.38 61.04
C LEU A 44 -35.04 13.13 59.85
N THR A 45 -33.76 12.91 59.57
CA THR A 45 -33.11 13.40 58.35
C THR A 45 -33.00 12.27 57.33
N ILE A 46 -33.60 12.48 56.19
CA ILE A 46 -33.40 11.62 55.01
C ILE A 46 -32.37 12.28 54.12
N THR A 47 -31.24 11.63 53.91
CA THR A 47 -30.15 12.12 53.05
C THR A 47 -30.25 11.50 51.69
N ALA A 48 -29.71 12.20 50.67
CA ALA A 48 -29.60 11.66 49.31
C ALA A 48 -28.85 10.35 49.28
N GLN A 49 -29.31 9.46 48.41
CA GLN A 49 -28.64 8.19 48.10
C GLN A 49 -27.51 8.44 47.11
N SER A 50 -26.31 7.96 47.39
CA SER A 50 -25.19 8.09 46.46
C SER A 50 -25.33 7.14 45.27
N ILE A 51 -24.96 7.64 44.06
CA ILE A 51 -24.77 6.85 42.85
C ILE A 51 -23.34 6.29 42.74
N VAL A 52 -22.44 6.66 43.64
CA VAL A 52 -21.03 6.23 43.69
C VAL A 52 -20.94 4.95 44.51
N PRO A 53 -20.50 3.79 43.92
CA PRO A 53 -20.47 2.50 44.60
C PRO A 53 -19.69 2.46 45.93
N GLU A 54 -18.61 3.23 46.03
CA GLU A 54 -17.73 3.31 47.23
C GLU A 54 -18.27 4.19 48.34
N ASP A 55 -19.32 4.93 48.08
CA ASP A 55 -19.92 5.84 49.08
C ASP A 55 -20.79 5.07 50.10
N PRO A 56 -20.71 5.37 51.40
CA PRO A 56 -21.51 4.69 52.44
C PRO A 56 -23.02 4.80 52.26
N SER A 57 -23.52 5.84 51.58
CA SER A 57 -24.93 6.04 51.26
C SER A 57 -25.40 5.36 49.97
N TYR A 58 -24.50 4.65 49.26
CA TYR A 58 -24.84 3.85 48.06
C TYR A 58 -25.81 2.72 48.40
N ARG A 59 -26.80 2.52 47.58
CA ARG A 59 -27.86 1.50 47.76
C ARG A 59 -28.15 0.71 46.49
N GLY A 60 -27.14 0.53 45.58
CA GLY A 60 -27.29 -0.30 44.41
C GLY A 60 -27.83 0.39 43.14
N VAL A 61 -27.57 1.71 43.00
CA VAL A 61 -27.83 2.41 41.74
C VAL A 61 -26.81 1.95 40.69
N THR A 62 -27.27 1.58 39.53
CA THR A 62 -26.39 1.13 38.43
C THR A 62 -26.48 2.08 37.24
N VAL A 63 -25.36 2.28 36.57
CA VAL A 63 -25.24 3.01 35.31
C VAL A 63 -24.69 2.01 34.29
N ASP A 64 -25.37 1.85 33.16
CA ASP A 64 -24.89 0.99 32.08
C ASP A 64 -23.54 1.48 31.51
N ASP A 65 -22.89 0.64 30.75
CA ASP A 65 -21.60 0.93 30.13
C ASP A 65 -21.78 1.23 28.63
N PRO A 66 -21.11 2.29 28.12
CA PRO A 66 -21.09 2.60 26.71
C PRO A 66 -20.25 1.56 25.93
N ARG A 67 -20.37 1.58 24.59
CA ARG A 67 -19.56 0.79 23.68
C ARG A 67 -18.70 1.69 22.81
N ASP A 68 -17.52 1.19 22.42
CA ASP A 68 -16.72 1.83 21.40
C ASP A 68 -17.38 1.67 20.02
N HIS A 69 -17.17 2.66 19.16
CA HIS A 69 -17.66 2.69 17.78
C HIS A 69 -16.49 2.95 16.84
N GLU A 70 -16.50 2.32 15.65
CA GLU A 70 -15.63 2.73 14.56
C GLU A 70 -16.25 3.94 13.86
N TYR A 71 -15.42 4.87 13.38
CA TYR A 71 -15.88 6.02 12.61
C TYR A 71 -16.63 5.57 11.35
N ASP A 72 -17.82 6.10 11.17
CA ASP A 72 -18.71 5.83 10.04
C ASP A 72 -19.42 7.10 9.50
N ALA A 73 -18.89 8.27 9.89
CA ALA A 73 -19.46 9.59 9.62
C ALA A 73 -20.87 9.81 10.21
N GLN A 74 -21.29 9.00 11.21
CA GLN A 74 -22.54 9.18 11.95
C GLN A 74 -22.28 9.65 13.38
N GLU A 75 -23.33 10.19 14.01
CA GLU A 75 -23.28 10.59 15.41
C GLU A 75 -23.43 9.37 16.34
N HIS A 76 -22.47 9.19 17.26
CA HIS A 76 -22.43 8.12 18.26
C HIS A 76 -22.55 8.69 19.70
N LYS A 77 -23.54 9.52 19.94
CA LYS A 77 -23.84 10.05 21.28
C LYS A 77 -24.50 8.98 22.15
N TRP A 78 -23.73 8.47 23.15
CA TRP A 78 -24.28 7.52 24.10
C TRP A 78 -25.10 8.26 25.19
N THR A 79 -26.34 7.80 25.43
CA THR A 79 -27.21 8.26 26.51
C THR A 79 -27.26 7.18 27.56
N PRO A 80 -26.78 7.42 28.81
CA PRO A 80 -26.75 6.43 29.87
C PRO A 80 -28.16 6.06 30.35
N THR A 81 -28.32 4.80 30.71
CA THR A 81 -29.47 4.30 31.48
C THR A 81 -29.05 4.13 32.92
N VAL A 82 -29.72 4.83 33.82
CA VAL A 82 -29.49 4.77 35.28
C VAL A 82 -30.66 4.05 35.93
N THR A 83 -30.40 3.03 36.75
CA THR A 83 -31.46 2.26 37.43
C THR A 83 -31.21 2.17 38.92
N ASP A 84 -32.26 2.16 39.72
CA ASP A 84 -32.17 1.91 41.14
C ASP A 84 -31.95 0.41 41.47
N LYS A 85 -31.83 0.09 42.74
CA LYS A 85 -31.63 -1.30 43.23
C LYS A 85 -32.78 -2.26 42.89
N ASP A 86 -33.95 -1.72 42.61
CA ASP A 86 -35.17 -2.50 42.32
C ASP A 86 -35.39 -2.64 40.78
N GLY A 87 -34.48 -2.06 39.96
CA GLY A 87 -34.49 -2.12 38.52
C GLY A 87 -35.36 -1.04 37.88
N ASN A 88 -35.82 -0.04 38.60
CA ASN A 88 -36.59 1.07 38.03
C ASN A 88 -35.63 2.08 37.41
N THR A 89 -35.95 2.54 36.19
CA THR A 89 -35.18 3.58 35.50
C THR A 89 -35.37 4.94 36.15
N LEU A 90 -34.28 5.61 36.49
CA LEU A 90 -34.24 6.98 37.00
C LEU A 90 -34.42 7.97 35.86
N THR A 91 -34.89 9.17 36.17
CA THR A 91 -35.26 10.21 35.19
C THR A 91 -34.17 11.29 35.13
N GLU A 92 -33.58 11.49 33.92
CA GLU A 92 -32.67 12.62 33.69
C GLU A 92 -33.36 13.97 33.89
N GLY A 93 -32.68 14.93 34.52
CA GLY A 93 -33.18 16.25 34.88
C GLY A 93 -34.03 16.27 36.16
N THR A 94 -34.22 15.10 36.82
CA THR A 94 -34.91 14.97 38.11
C THR A 94 -34.09 14.22 39.12
N ASP A 95 -33.60 13.05 38.76
CA ASP A 95 -32.85 12.14 39.61
C ASP A 95 -31.35 12.20 39.33
N TYR A 96 -30.97 12.55 38.11
CA TYR A 96 -29.61 12.75 37.68
C TYR A 96 -29.52 13.69 36.49
N LYS A 97 -28.30 14.18 36.20
CA LYS A 97 -27.97 14.90 34.97
C LYS A 97 -26.77 14.26 34.30
N VAL A 98 -26.71 14.41 32.96
CA VAL A 98 -25.59 13.94 32.12
C VAL A 98 -24.84 15.13 31.54
N SER A 99 -23.54 15.06 31.56
CA SER A 99 -22.66 16.01 30.86
C SER A 99 -21.57 15.28 30.12
N TYR A 100 -21.14 15.86 28.98
CA TYR A 100 -20.12 15.32 28.12
C TYR A 100 -18.94 16.31 28.06
N ASP A 101 -17.74 15.80 27.87
CA ASP A 101 -16.52 16.61 27.69
C ASP A 101 -16.40 17.19 26.27
N THR A 102 -17.34 16.88 25.38
CA THR A 102 -17.38 17.31 23.97
C THR A 102 -18.83 17.50 23.50
N ASP A 103 -18.99 18.27 22.45
CA ASP A 103 -20.22 18.38 21.64
C ASP A 103 -20.10 17.68 20.27
N ASN A 104 -18.93 17.10 19.99
CA ASN A 104 -18.66 16.33 18.78
C ASN A 104 -18.65 14.83 19.09
N PHE A 105 -19.62 14.12 18.58
CA PHE A 105 -19.84 12.67 18.73
C PHE A 105 -19.65 11.91 17.42
N VAL A 106 -19.00 12.51 16.41
CA VAL A 106 -18.74 11.95 15.09
C VAL A 106 -17.27 11.58 14.94
N ASP A 107 -16.36 12.52 15.25
CA ASP A 107 -14.93 12.35 14.98
C ASP A 107 -14.23 11.44 15.99
N VAL A 108 -13.14 10.84 15.53
CA VAL A 108 -12.27 9.96 16.33
C VAL A 108 -11.76 10.66 17.57
N LYS A 109 -12.15 10.16 18.72
CA LYS A 109 -11.73 10.63 20.06
C LYS A 109 -12.17 9.68 21.15
N THR A 110 -11.65 9.90 22.35
CA THR A 110 -12.22 9.36 23.58
C THR A 110 -13.22 10.38 24.14
N ILE A 111 -14.40 9.94 24.52
CA ILE A 111 -15.48 10.76 25.08
C ILE A 111 -15.68 10.36 26.53
N THR A 112 -15.66 11.35 27.42
CA THR A 112 -15.95 11.19 28.84
C THR A 112 -17.35 11.69 29.14
N VAL A 113 -18.16 10.81 29.72
CA VAL A 113 -19.54 11.12 30.15
C VAL A 113 -19.58 11.12 31.66
N THR A 114 -20.06 12.23 32.24
CA THR A 114 -20.25 12.37 33.66
C THR A 114 -21.72 12.36 34.01
N ILE A 115 -22.12 11.41 34.84
CA ILE A 115 -23.47 11.26 35.40
C ILE A 115 -23.43 11.76 36.84
N THR A 116 -24.22 12.79 37.16
CA THR A 116 -24.27 13.41 38.50
C THR A 116 -25.65 13.23 39.06
N GLY A 117 -25.76 12.67 40.28
CA GLY A 117 -27.03 12.53 41.00
C GLY A 117 -27.62 13.88 41.32
N GLU A 118 -28.96 13.99 41.22
CA GLU A 118 -29.78 15.16 41.58
C GLU A 118 -31.00 14.71 42.41
N GLY A 119 -31.67 15.66 43.08
CA GLY A 119 -32.84 15.38 43.87
C GLY A 119 -32.52 14.45 45.04
N SER A 120 -33.11 13.27 45.06
CA SER A 120 -32.88 12.23 46.08
C SER A 120 -31.60 11.42 45.87
N TYR A 121 -30.78 11.76 44.86
CA TYR A 121 -29.52 11.11 44.52
C TYR A 121 -28.36 12.09 44.58
N SER A 122 -27.16 11.64 44.85
CA SER A 122 -25.95 12.43 45.01
C SER A 122 -24.71 11.72 44.46
N GLY A 123 -23.62 12.48 44.33
CA GLY A 123 -22.34 11.97 43.83
C GLY A 123 -22.27 12.01 42.31
N SER A 124 -21.12 11.62 41.76
CA SER A 124 -20.90 11.57 40.30
C SER A 124 -20.09 10.34 39.90
N VAL A 125 -20.48 9.73 38.83
CA VAL A 125 -19.72 8.64 38.18
C VAL A 125 -19.38 9.01 36.74
N THR A 126 -18.27 8.50 36.24
CA THR A 126 -17.84 8.72 34.85
C THR A 126 -17.83 7.40 34.09
N ARG A 127 -18.08 7.52 32.78
CA ARG A 127 -17.91 6.47 31.79
C ARG A 127 -17.14 7.03 30.61
N THR A 128 -16.38 6.19 29.94
CA THR A 128 -15.64 6.56 28.74
C THR A 128 -15.91 5.58 27.62
N TYR A 129 -15.98 6.09 26.41
CA TYR A 129 -16.00 5.29 25.19
C TYR A 129 -15.20 5.98 24.10
N ARG A 130 -14.91 5.26 23.02
CA ARG A 130 -14.09 5.77 21.93
C ARG A 130 -14.83 5.70 20.63
N ILE A 131 -14.61 6.70 19.79
CA ILE A 131 -14.78 6.59 18.36
C ILE A 131 -13.39 6.30 17.82
N THR A 132 -13.20 5.11 17.21
CA THR A 132 -11.92 4.62 16.70
C THR A 132 -11.80 4.90 15.21
N PRO A 133 -10.58 5.03 14.65
CA PRO A 133 -10.39 5.29 13.24
C PRO A 133 -10.98 4.17 12.35
N ALA A 134 -11.61 4.57 11.26
CA ALA A 134 -11.95 3.66 10.17
C ALA A 134 -10.71 3.34 9.33
N SER A 135 -10.75 2.21 8.61
CA SER A 135 -9.67 1.80 7.72
C SER A 135 -9.86 2.38 6.32
N ALA A 136 -8.83 3.06 5.81
CA ALA A 136 -8.75 3.49 4.41
C ALA A 136 -7.54 2.87 3.72
N THR A 137 -7.63 2.67 2.40
CA THR A 137 -6.55 2.12 1.60
C THR A 137 -6.31 2.97 0.37
N VAL A 138 -5.05 3.34 0.14
CA VAL A 138 -4.55 3.99 -1.07
C VAL A 138 -3.76 2.97 -1.86
N THR A 139 -4.19 2.64 -3.08
CA THR A 139 -3.51 1.68 -3.96
C THR A 139 -3.01 2.40 -5.21
N ALA A 140 -1.69 2.44 -5.41
CA ALA A 140 -1.10 3.00 -6.63
C ALA A 140 -1.50 2.16 -7.85
N ASN A 141 -1.92 2.83 -8.93
CA ASN A 141 -2.35 2.15 -10.15
C ASN A 141 -1.16 1.72 -11.00
N ASN A 142 -1.25 0.53 -11.57
CA ASN A 142 -0.27 0.06 -12.56
C ASN A 142 -0.28 0.95 -13.80
N LYS A 143 0.91 1.19 -14.36
CA LYS A 143 1.13 1.98 -15.56
C LYS A 143 2.05 1.23 -16.51
N ASN A 144 2.03 1.62 -17.77
CA ASN A 144 2.95 1.10 -18.78
C ASN A 144 3.39 2.23 -19.72
N LYS A 145 4.58 2.06 -20.29
CA LYS A 145 5.11 2.90 -21.38
C LYS A 145 6.05 2.05 -22.24
N MET A 146 6.38 2.51 -23.44
CA MET A 146 7.49 1.95 -24.20
C MET A 146 8.81 2.64 -23.83
N PHE A 147 9.90 1.93 -24.00
CA PHE A 147 11.24 2.50 -23.83
C PHE A 147 11.40 3.83 -24.58
N GLY A 148 11.88 4.86 -23.88
CA GLY A 148 12.12 6.18 -24.45
C GLY A 148 10.88 7.09 -24.56
N GLU A 149 9.71 6.66 -24.06
CA GLU A 149 8.55 7.52 -23.87
C GLU A 149 8.64 8.25 -22.52
N ALA A 150 7.95 9.37 -22.40
CA ALA A 150 7.78 10.05 -21.11
C ALA A 150 6.97 9.20 -20.13
N ASP A 151 7.19 9.40 -18.85
CA ASP A 151 6.41 8.75 -17.82
C ASP A 151 4.94 9.16 -17.90
N PRO A 152 4.01 8.19 -17.75
CA PRO A 152 2.60 8.51 -17.58
C PRO A 152 2.37 9.18 -16.23
N GLU A 153 1.29 9.95 -16.11
CA GLU A 153 0.83 10.47 -14.83
C GLU A 153 0.54 9.29 -13.86
N LEU A 154 1.12 9.38 -12.68
CA LEU A 154 0.87 8.40 -11.62
C LEU A 154 -0.48 8.70 -10.97
N THR A 155 -1.27 7.67 -10.73
CA THR A 155 -2.59 7.75 -10.10
C THR A 155 -2.76 6.66 -9.06
N ALA A 156 -3.69 6.85 -8.13
CA ALA A 156 -4.06 5.84 -7.16
C ALA A 156 -5.57 5.77 -6.99
N ASP A 157 -6.06 4.62 -6.58
CA ASP A 157 -7.42 4.42 -6.12
C ASP A 157 -7.45 4.48 -4.60
N VAL A 158 -8.45 5.18 -4.06
CA VAL A 158 -8.66 5.29 -2.61
C VAL A 158 -9.98 4.61 -2.27
N SER A 159 -9.97 3.77 -1.25
CA SER A 159 -11.15 3.03 -0.76
C SER A 159 -11.26 3.12 0.76
N GLY A 160 -12.48 2.85 1.29
CA GLY A 160 -12.75 2.86 2.72
C GLY A 160 -13.11 4.24 3.29
N LEU A 161 -13.27 5.27 2.45
CA LEU A 161 -13.67 6.61 2.90
C LEU A 161 -15.21 6.74 2.96
N TYR A 162 -15.67 7.54 3.90
CA TYR A 162 -17.08 7.88 4.05
C TYR A 162 -17.40 9.25 3.40
N GLY A 163 -18.54 9.32 2.71
CA GLY A 163 -19.06 10.56 2.16
C GLY A 163 -18.09 11.28 1.20
N THR A 164 -17.64 12.47 1.58
CA THR A 164 -16.71 13.31 0.80
C THR A 164 -15.34 13.41 1.45
N ASP A 165 -15.03 12.57 2.42
CA ASP A 165 -13.76 12.55 3.13
C ASP A 165 -12.60 12.25 2.18
N LYS A 166 -11.43 12.74 2.56
CA LYS A 166 -10.20 12.57 1.78
C LYS A 166 -9.04 12.25 2.69
N VAL A 167 -8.07 11.54 2.12
CA VAL A 167 -6.77 11.31 2.73
C VAL A 167 -5.66 11.87 1.83
N GLU A 168 -4.60 12.35 2.46
CA GLU A 168 -3.45 12.92 1.75
C GLU A 168 -2.42 11.82 1.47
N TYR A 169 -1.89 11.81 0.26
CA TYR A 169 -0.84 10.88 -0.15
C TYR A 169 0.02 11.45 -1.26
N THR A 170 1.17 10.85 -1.46
CA THR A 170 2.09 11.14 -2.57
C THR A 170 2.37 9.86 -3.34
N LEU A 171 2.68 10.03 -4.64
CA LEU A 171 3.08 8.94 -5.52
C LEU A 171 4.49 9.22 -6.06
N SER A 172 5.31 8.20 -6.07
CA SER A 172 6.63 8.21 -6.68
C SER A 172 6.90 6.88 -7.35
N ARG A 173 7.88 6.81 -8.23
CA ARG A 173 8.31 5.54 -8.82
C ARG A 173 9.81 5.29 -8.60
N GLU A 174 10.20 4.05 -8.61
CA GLU A 174 11.59 3.64 -8.65
C GLU A 174 12.29 4.19 -9.90
N PRO A 175 13.53 4.74 -9.78
CA PRO A 175 14.27 5.27 -10.92
C PRO A 175 14.72 4.17 -11.88
N GLY A 176 14.68 4.46 -13.17
CA GLY A 176 15.11 3.57 -14.25
C GLY A 176 14.33 3.83 -15.54
N GLU A 177 14.98 3.61 -16.70
CA GLU A 177 14.40 3.83 -18.01
C GLU A 177 14.52 2.62 -18.96
N ASN A 178 15.23 1.57 -18.55
CA ASN A 178 15.34 0.36 -19.35
C ASN A 178 14.06 -0.49 -19.28
N VAL A 179 13.90 -1.38 -20.20
CA VAL A 179 12.82 -2.39 -20.20
C VAL A 179 12.85 -3.18 -18.90
N GLY A 180 11.70 -3.23 -18.22
CA GLY A 180 11.56 -3.86 -16.90
C GLY A 180 10.38 -3.32 -16.13
N ASP A 181 10.22 -3.81 -14.91
CA ASP A 181 9.20 -3.41 -13.97
C ASP A 181 9.81 -2.54 -12.87
N TYR A 182 9.14 -1.42 -12.56
CA TYR A 182 9.54 -0.44 -11.57
C TYR A 182 8.40 -0.20 -10.59
N VAL A 183 8.68 -0.23 -9.29
CA VAL A 183 7.66 -0.05 -8.27
C VAL A 183 7.13 1.38 -8.29
N ILE A 184 5.81 1.54 -8.28
CA ILE A 184 5.13 2.80 -7.98
C ILE A 184 4.74 2.77 -6.50
N THR A 185 5.29 3.67 -5.70
CA THR A 185 5.06 3.76 -4.27
C THR A 185 4.03 4.82 -3.97
N ALA A 186 2.96 4.44 -3.25
CA ALA A 186 2.08 5.37 -2.56
C ALA A 186 2.57 5.54 -1.12
N SER A 187 2.59 6.75 -0.59
CA SER A 187 3.05 7.06 0.77
C SER A 187 2.33 8.27 1.36
N GLY A 188 2.23 8.31 2.68
CA GLY A 188 1.63 9.36 3.48
C GLY A 188 1.66 9.00 4.96
N GLU A 189 1.03 9.82 5.80
CA GLU A 189 0.85 9.51 7.21
C GLU A 189 -0.12 8.33 7.37
N ALA A 190 0.17 7.42 8.31
CA ALA A 190 -0.70 6.28 8.60
C ALA A 190 -1.99 6.70 9.32
N ASP A 191 -1.87 7.68 10.22
CA ASP A 191 -3.01 8.20 10.98
C ASP A 191 -3.43 9.56 10.39
N GLN A 192 -4.61 9.62 9.81
CA GLN A 192 -5.14 10.82 9.16
C GLN A 192 -6.56 11.13 9.68
N GLY A 193 -6.61 11.81 10.82
CA GLY A 193 -7.86 12.24 11.43
C GLY A 193 -8.76 11.05 11.80
N ASN A 194 -9.81 10.85 11.04
CA ASN A 194 -10.78 9.78 11.27
C ASN A 194 -10.39 8.43 10.65
N TYR A 195 -9.19 8.32 10.05
CA TYR A 195 -8.76 7.13 9.32
C TYR A 195 -7.38 6.64 9.71
N THR A 196 -7.23 5.33 9.74
CA THR A 196 -5.93 4.65 9.63
C THR A 196 -5.74 4.22 8.19
N VAL A 197 -4.68 4.74 7.53
CA VAL A 197 -4.44 4.60 6.09
C VAL A 197 -3.36 3.56 5.80
N THR A 198 -3.68 2.63 4.90
CA THR A 198 -2.74 1.64 4.35
C THR A 198 -2.38 2.00 2.92
N TYR A 199 -1.10 1.83 2.54
CA TYR A 199 -0.58 2.16 1.22
C TYR A 199 -0.12 0.91 0.49
N ASN A 200 -0.69 0.65 -0.69
CA ASN A 200 -0.33 -0.46 -1.56
C ASN A 200 0.42 0.05 -2.78
N PRO A 201 1.52 -0.61 -3.19
CA PRO A 201 2.27 -0.24 -4.37
C PRO A 201 1.55 -0.64 -5.66
N GLY A 202 1.94 0.02 -6.75
CA GLY A 202 1.68 -0.37 -8.13
C GLY A 202 2.97 -0.67 -8.87
N THR A 203 2.87 -0.88 -10.19
CA THR A 203 4.01 -1.19 -11.06
C THR A 203 3.96 -0.35 -12.33
N LEU A 204 5.07 0.29 -12.70
CA LEU A 204 5.31 0.81 -14.04
C LEU A 204 6.08 -0.24 -14.84
N THR A 205 5.47 -0.77 -15.90
CA THR A 205 6.13 -1.70 -16.84
C THR A 205 6.65 -0.92 -18.04
N ILE A 206 7.97 -0.92 -18.27
CA ILE A 206 8.60 -0.38 -19.47
C ILE A 206 8.78 -1.53 -20.47
N THR A 207 8.14 -1.42 -21.62
CA THR A 207 8.17 -2.41 -22.68
C THR A 207 9.16 -2.05 -23.80
N ARG A 208 9.57 -3.04 -24.62
CA ARG A 208 10.50 -2.82 -25.73
C ARG A 208 9.92 -1.88 -26.78
N LYS A 209 10.80 -1.03 -27.32
CA LYS A 209 10.48 -0.08 -28.40
C LYS A 209 10.76 -0.72 -29.76
N GLY A 210 9.76 -1.22 -30.45
CA GLY A 210 9.86 -1.68 -31.83
C GLY A 210 10.98 -2.70 -32.08
N THR A 211 11.22 -3.00 -33.34
CA THR A 211 12.25 -3.95 -33.81
C THR A 211 13.49 -3.18 -34.26
N LEU A 212 14.68 -3.68 -33.92
CA LEU A 212 15.92 -3.25 -34.51
C LEU A 212 15.88 -3.48 -36.04
N THR A 213 16.72 -2.75 -36.79
CA THR A 213 17.14 -3.14 -38.14
C THR A 213 18.64 -3.35 -38.11
N VAL A 214 19.06 -4.46 -38.75
CA VAL A 214 20.48 -4.79 -38.94
C VAL A 214 20.73 -5.04 -40.40
N THR A 215 21.85 -4.55 -40.92
CA THR A 215 22.21 -4.67 -42.33
C THR A 215 23.67 -5.14 -42.45
N GLY A 216 23.89 -6.27 -43.12
CA GLY A 216 25.19 -6.69 -43.59
C GLY A 216 25.42 -6.27 -45.02
N THR A 217 26.65 -6.15 -45.47
CA THR A 217 27.01 -5.80 -46.84
C THR A 217 27.53 -7.05 -47.54
N SER A 218 26.81 -7.48 -48.61
CA SER A 218 27.30 -8.53 -49.47
C SER A 218 28.57 -8.13 -50.23
N TYR A 219 29.42 -9.07 -50.47
CA TYR A 219 30.60 -8.94 -51.35
C TYR A 219 30.53 -9.95 -52.46
N GLU A 220 30.83 -9.53 -53.67
CA GLU A 220 31.07 -10.39 -54.80
C GLU A 220 32.27 -9.84 -55.60
N GLY A 221 33.29 -10.63 -55.76
CA GLY A 221 34.50 -10.24 -56.47
C GLY A 221 35.28 -11.43 -57.04
N THR A 222 36.27 -11.14 -57.91
CA THR A 222 37.20 -12.14 -58.44
C THR A 222 38.37 -12.32 -57.47
N TYR A 223 38.86 -13.54 -57.34
CA TYR A 223 40.02 -13.87 -56.49
C TYR A 223 41.20 -12.92 -56.71
N ASP A 224 41.63 -12.23 -55.68
CA ASP A 224 42.72 -11.27 -55.70
C ASP A 224 43.76 -11.53 -54.57
N GLY A 225 43.60 -12.61 -53.77
CA GLY A 225 44.45 -13.00 -52.71
C GLY A 225 44.27 -12.25 -51.40
N ASN A 226 43.27 -11.38 -51.29
CA ASN A 226 42.94 -10.60 -50.07
C ASN A 226 41.71 -11.15 -49.37
N GLU A 227 41.58 -10.81 -48.09
CA GLU A 227 40.37 -11.01 -47.28
C GLU A 227 39.33 -9.95 -47.61
N HIS A 228 38.07 -10.40 -47.85
CA HIS A 228 36.93 -9.53 -48.11
C HIS A 228 35.81 -9.80 -47.16
N GLY A 229 35.20 -8.71 -46.67
CA GLY A 229 34.09 -8.72 -45.73
C GLY A 229 33.98 -7.37 -45.04
N SER A 230 32.88 -7.11 -44.42
CA SER A 230 32.65 -5.89 -43.66
C SER A 230 31.78 -6.16 -42.44
N ALA A 231 31.95 -5.34 -41.41
CA ALA A 231 31.06 -5.37 -40.26
C ALA A 231 29.66 -4.92 -40.65
N ALA A 232 28.65 -5.57 -40.09
CA ALA A 232 27.27 -5.15 -40.22
C ALA A 232 27.00 -3.91 -39.36
N SER A 233 25.90 -3.20 -39.64
CA SER A 233 25.46 -2.04 -38.89
C SER A 233 24.03 -2.21 -38.42
N ALA A 234 23.67 -1.60 -37.27
CA ALA A 234 22.33 -1.53 -36.78
C ALA A 234 21.85 -0.07 -36.68
N ASN A 235 20.53 0.15 -36.78
CA ASN A 235 19.93 1.49 -36.68
C ASN A 235 20.07 2.11 -35.28
N VAL A 236 20.27 1.29 -34.23
CA VAL A 236 20.59 1.71 -32.87
C VAL A 236 21.94 1.09 -32.52
N THR A 237 22.93 1.91 -32.20
CA THR A 237 24.29 1.46 -31.87
C THR A 237 24.55 1.33 -30.38
N GLU A 238 23.97 2.29 -29.59
CA GLU A 238 24.15 2.29 -28.13
C GLU A 238 23.49 1.08 -27.49
N GLY A 239 24.28 0.31 -26.74
CA GLY A 239 23.81 -0.90 -26.04
C GLY A 239 23.45 -2.07 -26.96
N THR A 240 23.70 -1.98 -28.29
CA THR A 240 23.43 -3.05 -29.24
C THR A 240 24.66 -3.91 -29.46
N VAL A 241 24.47 -5.23 -29.31
CA VAL A 241 25.47 -6.26 -29.62
C VAL A 241 25.13 -6.83 -30.99
N ILE A 242 26.12 -6.88 -31.89
CA ILE A 242 26.00 -7.52 -33.20
C ILE A 242 26.80 -8.83 -33.13
N SER A 243 26.18 -9.92 -33.60
CA SER A 243 26.80 -11.23 -33.73
C SER A 243 26.53 -11.82 -35.12
N TYR A 244 27.43 -12.70 -35.57
CA TYR A 244 27.45 -13.29 -36.90
C TYR A 244 27.44 -14.80 -36.82
N LYS A 245 26.79 -15.44 -37.77
CA LYS A 245 26.80 -16.88 -37.95
C LYS A 245 26.98 -17.23 -39.44
N VAL A 246 27.93 -18.10 -39.77
CA VAL A 246 28.15 -18.59 -41.16
C VAL A 246 27.49 -19.94 -41.29
N GLY A 247 26.51 -20.05 -42.19
CA GLY A 247 25.71 -21.27 -42.38
C GLY A 247 25.10 -21.77 -41.07
N ASP A 248 25.30 -23.02 -40.70
CA ASP A 248 24.77 -23.65 -39.50
C ASP A 248 25.79 -23.60 -38.30
N GLY A 249 26.85 -22.78 -38.41
CA GLY A 249 27.88 -22.64 -37.37
C GLY A 249 27.38 -21.90 -36.13
N ASP A 250 28.33 -21.67 -35.17
CA ASP A 250 28.06 -20.92 -33.95
C ASP A 250 28.04 -19.40 -34.17
N TRP A 251 27.36 -18.66 -33.26
CA TRP A 251 27.38 -17.21 -33.24
C TRP A 251 28.74 -16.69 -32.75
N THR A 252 29.32 -15.71 -33.44
CA THR A 252 30.58 -15.05 -33.12
C THR A 252 30.41 -13.53 -33.12
N ALA A 253 31.27 -12.83 -32.37
CA ALA A 253 31.30 -11.38 -32.34
C ALA A 253 32.10 -10.77 -33.54
N GLU A 254 32.96 -11.57 -34.20
CA GLU A 254 33.80 -11.12 -35.30
C GLU A 254 33.06 -11.22 -36.62
N ALA A 255 33.12 -10.16 -37.42
CA ALA A 255 32.56 -10.15 -38.76
C ALA A 255 33.34 -11.19 -39.65
N PRO A 256 32.65 -12.11 -40.30
CA PRO A 256 33.30 -13.10 -41.15
C PRO A 256 33.89 -12.47 -42.41
N THR A 257 34.99 -13.05 -42.88
CA THR A 257 35.64 -12.72 -44.14
C THR A 257 35.70 -13.94 -45.07
N ILE A 258 35.95 -13.69 -46.35
CA ILE A 258 36.21 -14.69 -47.36
C ILE A 258 37.47 -14.30 -48.18
N LYS A 259 38.36 -15.25 -48.40
CA LYS A 259 39.57 -15.07 -49.23
C LYS A 259 39.57 -15.99 -50.42
N ASP A 260 39.32 -17.27 -50.17
CA ASP A 260 39.39 -18.31 -51.20
C ASP A 260 38.09 -18.37 -52.02
N VAL A 261 38.18 -18.90 -53.24
CA VAL A 261 37.03 -19.09 -54.12
C VAL A 261 35.94 -19.88 -53.43
N GLY A 262 34.72 -19.34 -53.44
CA GLY A 262 33.56 -19.94 -52.78
C GLY A 262 32.50 -18.91 -52.42
N SER A 263 31.49 -19.38 -51.68
CA SER A 263 30.43 -18.51 -51.18
C SER A 263 30.10 -18.86 -49.75
N LYS A 264 29.94 -17.84 -48.89
CA LYS A 264 29.49 -17.95 -47.51
C LYS A 264 28.20 -17.16 -47.34
N GLU A 265 27.13 -17.81 -46.87
CA GLU A 265 25.95 -17.12 -46.38
C GLU A 265 26.20 -16.75 -44.91
N VAL A 266 25.99 -15.50 -44.58
CA VAL A 266 26.19 -14.95 -43.24
C VAL A 266 24.86 -14.47 -42.70
N THR A 267 24.43 -15.00 -41.56
CA THR A 267 23.34 -14.44 -40.77
C THR A 267 23.92 -13.50 -39.74
N VAL A 268 23.41 -12.27 -39.68
CA VAL A 268 23.77 -11.27 -38.67
C VAL A 268 22.58 -11.01 -37.76
N LYS A 269 22.84 -10.91 -36.46
CA LYS A 269 21.84 -10.64 -35.42
C LYS A 269 22.25 -9.40 -34.63
N ALA A 270 21.28 -8.50 -34.39
CA ALA A 270 21.44 -7.36 -33.50
C ALA A 270 20.53 -7.52 -32.29
N GLU A 271 21.09 -7.46 -31.10
CA GLU A 271 20.41 -7.60 -29.81
C GLU A 271 20.62 -6.37 -28.93
N ASN A 272 19.51 -5.86 -28.35
CA ASN A 272 19.50 -4.77 -27.41
C ASN A 272 18.39 -5.02 -26.39
N PRO A 273 18.62 -4.86 -25.08
CA PRO A 273 17.61 -5.11 -24.04
C PRO A 273 16.31 -4.35 -24.25
N ASN A 274 16.41 -3.12 -24.80
CA ASN A 274 15.30 -2.19 -24.94
C ASN A 274 14.55 -2.27 -26.28
N TYR A 275 14.97 -3.17 -27.18
CA TYR A 275 14.37 -3.36 -28.49
C TYR A 275 14.09 -4.83 -28.81
N VAL A 276 13.24 -5.07 -29.77
CA VAL A 276 13.04 -6.42 -30.32
C VAL A 276 14.23 -6.74 -31.22
N THR A 277 14.84 -7.90 -31.02
CA THR A 277 15.97 -8.43 -31.80
C THR A 277 15.65 -8.47 -33.29
N ALA A 278 16.65 -8.13 -34.13
CA ALA A 278 16.55 -8.26 -35.57
C ALA A 278 17.64 -9.20 -36.13
N GLU A 279 17.32 -9.90 -37.20
CA GLU A 279 18.26 -10.71 -37.99
C GLU A 279 18.16 -10.34 -39.46
N ALA A 280 19.26 -10.48 -40.18
CA ALA A 280 19.36 -10.33 -41.63
C ALA A 280 20.41 -11.28 -42.19
N THR A 281 20.35 -11.52 -43.48
CA THR A 281 21.35 -12.36 -44.18
C THR A 281 22.04 -11.56 -45.28
N TYR A 282 23.32 -11.90 -45.55
CA TYR A 282 24.09 -11.39 -46.65
C TYR A 282 25.08 -12.44 -47.11
N THR A 283 25.65 -12.30 -48.32
CA THR A 283 26.52 -13.30 -48.93
C THR A 283 27.89 -12.69 -49.23
N LEU A 284 28.95 -13.47 -48.95
CA LEU A 284 30.32 -13.17 -49.38
C LEU A 284 30.69 -14.16 -50.45
N THR A 285 31.06 -13.72 -51.66
CA THR A 285 31.40 -14.56 -52.82
C THR A 285 32.72 -14.14 -53.45
N VAL A 286 33.61 -15.09 -53.63
CA VAL A 286 34.82 -14.93 -54.44
C VAL A 286 34.73 -15.86 -55.64
N ASN A 287 34.76 -15.28 -56.79
CA ASN A 287 34.75 -15.99 -58.07
C ASN A 287 36.18 -16.36 -58.51
N PRO A 288 36.37 -17.44 -59.30
CA PRO A 288 37.68 -17.78 -59.82
C PRO A 288 38.30 -16.67 -60.64
N LYS A 289 39.62 -16.54 -60.56
CA LYS A 289 40.41 -15.71 -61.46
C LYS A 289 40.88 -16.51 -62.66
N ASP A 290 40.76 -15.95 -63.88
CA ASP A 290 41.22 -16.55 -65.09
C ASP A 290 42.76 -16.62 -65.12
N VAL A 291 43.27 -17.78 -65.44
CA VAL A 291 44.68 -18.06 -65.69
C VAL A 291 44.82 -18.73 -67.08
N THR A 292 45.81 -18.28 -67.85
CA THR A 292 46.11 -18.81 -69.14
C THR A 292 47.42 -19.57 -69.10
N VAL A 293 47.39 -20.79 -69.58
CA VAL A 293 48.64 -21.63 -69.82
C VAL A 293 48.87 -21.73 -71.32
N THR A 294 50.02 -21.24 -71.76
CA THR A 294 50.43 -21.30 -73.16
C THR A 294 51.62 -22.24 -73.34
N ALA A 295 51.45 -23.27 -74.10
CA ALA A 295 52.55 -24.17 -74.41
C ALA A 295 53.65 -23.48 -75.25
N ASP A 296 54.89 -23.70 -74.85
CA ASP A 296 56.01 -23.20 -75.63
C ASP A 296 56.22 -23.98 -76.91
N ASP A 297 56.49 -23.31 -78.04
CA ASP A 297 56.87 -23.90 -79.27
C ASP A 297 58.19 -24.66 -79.14
N LYS A 298 58.26 -25.90 -79.59
CA LYS A 298 59.49 -26.69 -79.62
C LYS A 298 59.72 -27.25 -81.00
N SER A 299 60.98 -27.44 -81.34
CA SER A 299 61.37 -28.08 -82.61
C SER A 299 62.43 -29.12 -82.33
N LYS A 300 62.51 -30.17 -83.25
CA LYS A 300 63.53 -31.19 -83.24
C LYS A 300 63.89 -31.61 -84.69
N VAL A 301 65.05 -32.24 -84.87
CA VAL A 301 65.42 -32.85 -86.18
C VAL A 301 64.83 -34.29 -86.22
N TYR A 302 64.40 -34.72 -87.37
CA TYR A 302 63.83 -36.03 -87.53
C TYR A 302 64.83 -37.15 -87.10
N GLY A 303 64.34 -38.03 -86.18
CA GLY A 303 65.12 -39.08 -85.54
C GLY A 303 65.68 -38.76 -84.19
N ASP A 304 65.71 -37.48 -83.74
CA ASP A 304 66.12 -37.09 -82.39
C ASP A 304 65.02 -37.40 -81.35
N ALA A 305 65.40 -37.48 -80.05
CA ALA A 305 64.47 -37.60 -78.96
C ALA A 305 63.64 -36.31 -78.83
N ASP A 306 62.39 -36.43 -78.30
CA ASP A 306 61.54 -35.25 -78.07
C ASP A 306 62.13 -34.32 -77.04
N PRO A 307 62.14 -33.00 -77.29
CA PRO A 307 62.55 -31.99 -76.28
C PRO A 307 61.58 -32.00 -75.13
N LYS A 308 62.04 -31.62 -73.92
CA LYS A 308 61.18 -31.40 -72.76
C LYS A 308 60.14 -30.35 -73.14
N LEU A 309 58.86 -30.69 -73.02
CA LEU A 309 57.76 -29.77 -73.23
C LEU A 309 57.72 -28.83 -72.03
N THR A 310 57.49 -27.53 -72.24
CA THR A 310 57.33 -26.46 -71.25
C THR A 310 56.18 -25.62 -71.66
N ALA A 311 55.62 -24.91 -70.65
CA ALA A 311 54.54 -23.93 -70.82
C ALA A 311 54.85 -22.72 -69.99
N THR A 312 54.30 -21.57 -70.41
CA THR A 312 54.30 -20.33 -69.69
C THR A 312 52.87 -20.09 -69.19
N ASP A 313 52.72 -19.77 -67.92
CA ASP A 313 51.48 -19.35 -67.27
C ASP A 313 51.42 -17.86 -67.10
N SER A 314 50.21 -17.28 -67.13
CA SER A 314 49.95 -15.86 -66.87
C SER A 314 48.61 -15.72 -66.17
N GLY A 315 48.55 -14.72 -65.20
CA GLY A 315 47.35 -14.44 -64.41
C GLY A 315 47.40 -14.96 -63.00
N LEU A 316 48.40 -15.80 -62.65
CA LEU A 316 48.61 -16.22 -61.27
C LEU A 316 48.96 -14.99 -60.37
N LEU A 317 48.55 -15.07 -59.09
CA LEU A 317 48.88 -14.02 -58.06
C LEU A 317 50.00 -14.50 -57.18
N GLY A 318 51.04 -13.65 -57.03
CA GLY A 318 52.15 -13.86 -56.10
C GLY A 318 52.86 -15.21 -56.25
N THR A 319 52.73 -16.10 -55.28
CA THR A 319 53.37 -17.42 -55.24
C THR A 319 52.43 -18.59 -55.59
N ASP A 320 51.19 -18.26 -56.02
CA ASP A 320 50.22 -19.32 -56.46
C ASP A 320 50.82 -20.20 -57.56
N LYS A 321 50.41 -21.46 -57.55
CA LYS A 321 50.92 -22.47 -58.50
C LYS A 321 49.76 -23.27 -59.03
#